data_275642d194235a84fc6adbd2ba35949f
#
_entry.id   275642d194235a84fc6adbd2ba35949f
#
_cell.length_a   1.000
_cell.length_b   1.000
_cell.length_c   1.000
_cell.angle_alpha   90.00
_cell.angle_beta   90.00
_cell.angle_gamma   90.00
#
_symmetry.space_group_name_H-M   'P 1'
#
loop_
_entity.id
_entity.type
_entity.pdbx_description
1 polymer ?
#
loop_
_entity_poly.entity_id
_entity_poly.type
_entity_poly.pdbx_seq_one_letter_code
_entity_poly.pdbx_strand_id
1 'polypeptide(L)'
;RRLWALPGDTAKAMAALERVGMAHRAHSPLNILSGGQAQRVLIARALVRRPELLIMDEPMAGIDAASRARLAQIVAEAKAEGTTILIVLHELGELGPLLDRELHISAGHVSYDGPPHIEDDHEQHHGGGDHCHPTIDPGAAPTDHGLVSGI
;
A
#
# COMPACT_ATOMS: atom_id res chain seq x y z
N ARG A 1 27.91 23.84 -5.26
CA ARG A 1 28.22 23.70 -3.83
C ARG A 1 28.33 22.21 -3.53
N ARG A 2 29.54 21.67 -3.41
CA ARG A 2 29.75 20.34 -2.83
C ARG A 2 29.35 20.44 -1.36
N LEU A 3 28.21 19.90 -1.01
CA LEU A 3 27.91 19.56 0.38
C LEU A 3 28.92 18.49 0.79
N TRP A 4 29.68 18.77 1.82
CA TRP A 4 30.78 17.97 2.35
C TRP A 4 30.30 16.54 2.66
N ALA A 5 30.63 15.60 1.76
CA ALA A 5 30.51 14.17 2.08
C ALA A 5 31.72 13.81 2.94
N LEU A 6 31.48 13.27 4.12
CA LEU A 6 32.55 12.75 4.97
C LEU A 6 33.17 11.49 4.33
N PRO A 7 34.44 11.19 4.61
CA PRO A 7 35.03 9.93 4.19
C PRO A 7 34.14 8.75 4.64
N GLY A 8 33.75 7.89 3.70
CA GLY A 8 32.85 6.77 3.94
C GLY A 8 31.36 7.02 3.63
N ASP A 9 30.90 8.26 3.48
CA ASP A 9 29.48 8.55 3.15
C ASP A 9 29.11 8.03 1.77
N THR A 10 30.02 8.12 0.80
CA THR A 10 29.82 7.57 -0.55
C THR A 10 29.64 6.05 -0.52
N ALA A 11 30.44 5.34 0.27
CA ALA A 11 30.33 3.89 0.40
C ALA A 11 28.98 3.48 1.04
N LYS A 12 28.55 4.17 2.08
CA LYS A 12 27.24 3.95 2.71
C LYS A 12 26.09 4.24 1.76
N ALA A 13 26.19 5.33 0.99
CA ALA A 13 25.18 5.68 -0.01
C ALA A 13 25.11 4.63 -1.13
N MET A 14 26.25 4.15 -1.62
CA MET A 14 26.30 3.08 -2.62
C MET A 14 25.69 1.79 -2.09
N ALA A 15 26.05 1.35 -0.88
CA ALA A 15 25.47 0.16 -0.26
C ALA A 15 23.92 0.29 -0.11
N ALA A 16 23.43 1.47 0.29
CA ALA A 16 21.98 1.70 0.36
C ALA A 16 21.31 1.65 -1.02
N LEU A 17 21.96 2.17 -2.07
CA LEU A 17 21.46 2.09 -3.45
C LEU A 17 21.48 0.65 -3.99
N GLU A 18 22.49 -0.15 -3.62
CA GLU A 18 22.55 -1.57 -3.96
C GLU A 18 21.38 -2.36 -3.35
N ARG A 19 21.07 -2.12 -2.08
CA ARG A 19 19.92 -2.74 -1.39
C ARG A 19 18.61 -2.53 -2.14
N VAL A 20 18.39 -1.34 -2.68
CA VAL A 20 17.16 -1.02 -3.42
C VAL A 20 17.27 -1.29 -4.93
N GLY A 21 18.39 -1.89 -5.40
CA GLY A 21 18.64 -2.20 -6.82
C GLY A 21 18.87 -0.97 -7.70
N MET A 22 19.36 0.15 -7.13
CA MET A 22 19.53 1.42 -7.84
C MET A 22 21.00 1.87 -7.98
N ALA A 23 21.98 1.02 -7.63
CA ALA A 23 23.41 1.36 -7.74
C ALA A 23 23.82 1.78 -9.14
N HIS A 24 23.28 1.14 -10.19
CA HIS A 24 23.54 1.45 -11.59
C HIS A 24 23.04 2.85 -12.00
N ARG A 25 22.20 3.49 -11.19
CA ARG A 25 21.65 4.84 -11.39
C ARG A 25 22.21 5.87 -10.41
N ALA A 26 23.28 5.54 -9.66
CA ALA A 26 23.84 6.41 -8.61
C ALA A 26 24.19 7.83 -9.06
N HIS A 27 24.54 8.00 -10.33
CA HIS A 27 24.88 9.31 -10.92
C HIS A 27 23.73 9.92 -11.76
N SER A 28 22.58 9.25 -11.82
CA SER A 28 21.43 9.74 -12.57
C SER A 28 20.69 10.84 -11.78
N PRO A 29 20.29 11.94 -12.43
CA PRO A 29 19.40 12.93 -11.81
C PRO A 29 18.06 12.30 -11.44
N LEU A 30 17.45 12.71 -10.32
CA LEU A 30 16.18 12.15 -9.85
C LEU A 30 15.02 12.37 -10.85
N ASN A 31 15.04 13.47 -11.57
CA ASN A 31 13.97 13.86 -12.52
C ASN A 31 13.88 12.98 -13.78
N ILE A 32 14.87 12.12 -14.04
CA ILE A 32 14.84 11.17 -15.16
C ILE A 32 14.50 9.74 -14.71
N LEU A 33 14.29 9.52 -13.44
CA LEU A 33 13.90 8.24 -12.89
C LEU A 33 12.38 8.03 -13.02
N SER A 34 11.95 6.77 -13.24
CA SER A 34 10.53 6.44 -13.12
C SER A 34 10.05 6.63 -11.67
N GLY A 35 8.72 6.73 -11.47
CA GLY A 35 8.14 6.87 -10.14
C GLY A 35 8.64 5.80 -9.15
N GLY A 36 8.61 4.52 -9.54
CA GLY A 36 9.11 3.43 -8.70
C GLY A 36 10.63 3.46 -8.48
N GLN A 37 11.41 3.94 -9.45
CA GLN A 37 12.85 4.14 -9.28
C GLN A 37 13.13 5.28 -8.30
N ALA A 38 12.46 6.40 -8.44
CA ALA A 38 12.59 7.55 -7.54
C ALA A 38 12.19 7.15 -6.11
N GLN A 39 11.08 6.43 -5.94
CA GLN A 39 10.62 5.95 -4.65
C GLN A 39 11.68 5.07 -3.95
N ARG A 40 12.27 4.11 -4.67
CA ARG A 40 13.35 3.27 -4.11
C ARG A 40 14.57 4.09 -3.68
N VAL A 41 14.96 5.10 -4.46
CA VAL A 41 16.08 6.00 -4.09
C VAL A 41 15.76 6.80 -2.82
N LEU A 42 14.51 7.28 -2.66
CA LEU A 42 14.09 7.99 -1.45
C LEU A 42 14.14 7.07 -0.22
N ILE A 43 13.73 5.81 -0.36
CA ILE A 43 13.83 4.82 0.71
C ILE A 43 15.31 4.49 1.03
N ALA A 44 16.15 4.30 0.01
CA ALA A 44 17.59 4.12 0.23
C ALA A 44 18.20 5.28 1.02
N ARG A 45 17.80 6.52 0.69
CA ARG A 45 18.23 7.72 1.42
C ARG A 45 17.81 7.68 2.90
N ALA A 46 16.62 7.19 3.21
CA ALA A 46 16.15 7.03 4.58
C ALA A 46 16.93 5.93 5.32
N LEU A 47 17.13 4.78 4.67
CA LEU A 47 17.80 3.61 5.26
C LEU A 47 19.31 3.77 5.45
N VAL A 48 19.96 4.70 4.73
CA VAL A 48 21.42 4.94 4.85
C VAL A 48 21.87 5.23 6.28
N ARG A 49 20.97 5.81 7.06
CA ARG A 49 21.23 6.20 8.47
C ARG A 49 20.85 5.10 9.47
N ARG A 50 20.36 3.94 9.00
CA ARG A 50 19.83 2.86 9.85
C ARG A 50 18.85 3.40 10.90
N PRO A 51 17.72 3.97 10.47
CA PRO A 51 16.75 4.60 11.37
C PRO A 51 16.11 3.54 12.27
N GLU A 52 15.79 3.90 13.51
CA GLU A 52 14.95 3.08 14.39
C GLU A 52 13.49 3.09 13.96
N LEU A 53 13.04 4.20 13.35
CA LEU A 53 11.69 4.38 12.83
C LEU A 53 11.74 4.92 11.40
N LEU A 54 11.07 4.22 10.49
CA LEU A 54 10.84 4.63 9.10
C LEU A 54 9.35 4.92 8.91
N ILE A 55 9.03 6.14 8.48
CA ILE A 55 7.66 6.53 8.18
C ILE A 55 7.51 6.68 6.67
N MET A 56 6.49 6.06 6.10
CA MET A 56 6.17 6.12 4.68
C MET A 56 4.69 6.46 4.48
N ASP A 57 4.44 7.39 3.57
CA ASP A 57 3.09 7.81 3.20
C ASP A 57 2.84 7.35 1.76
N GLU A 58 1.86 6.46 1.58
CA GLU A 58 1.46 5.86 0.31
C GLU A 58 2.63 5.43 -0.61
N PRO A 59 3.59 4.64 -0.11
CA PRO A 59 4.83 4.38 -0.85
C PRO A 59 4.61 3.55 -2.12
N MET A 60 3.43 2.95 -2.30
CA MET A 60 3.05 2.13 -3.45
C MET A 60 2.24 2.88 -4.51
N ALA A 61 1.85 4.15 -4.25
CA ALA A 61 1.01 4.92 -5.15
C ALA A 61 1.71 5.18 -6.50
N GLY A 62 1.01 4.89 -7.59
CA GLY A 62 1.46 5.21 -8.95
C GLY A 62 2.69 4.45 -9.45
N ILE A 63 3.06 3.33 -8.80
CA ILE A 63 4.18 2.49 -9.25
C ILE A 63 3.67 1.14 -9.80
N ASP A 64 4.44 0.57 -10.73
CA ASP A 64 4.13 -0.71 -11.37
C ASP A 64 4.27 -1.92 -10.40
N ALA A 65 3.65 -3.05 -10.75
CA ALA A 65 3.62 -4.26 -9.91
C ALA A 65 5.03 -4.78 -9.57
N ALA A 66 5.98 -4.74 -10.51
CA ALA A 66 7.35 -5.20 -10.24
C ALA A 66 8.06 -4.28 -9.24
N SER A 67 7.81 -2.97 -9.33
CA SER A 67 8.32 -1.99 -8.37
C SER A 67 7.68 -2.14 -6.99
N ARG A 68 6.36 -2.46 -6.92
CA ARG A 68 5.68 -2.76 -5.65
C ARG A 68 6.26 -3.99 -4.97
N ALA A 69 6.39 -5.10 -5.70
CA ALA A 69 6.99 -6.32 -5.16
C ALA A 69 8.42 -6.09 -4.64
N ARG A 70 9.22 -5.31 -5.37
CA ARG A 70 10.57 -4.96 -4.91
C ARG A 70 10.55 -4.08 -3.67
N LEU A 71 9.61 -3.15 -3.57
CA LEU A 71 9.44 -2.31 -2.39
C LEU A 71 9.05 -3.15 -1.17
N ALA A 72 8.12 -4.09 -1.31
CA ALA A 72 7.75 -5.02 -0.24
C ALA A 72 8.96 -5.81 0.29
N GLN A 73 9.85 -6.28 -0.59
CA GLN A 73 11.09 -6.94 -0.18
C GLN A 73 12.00 -6.02 0.66
N ILE A 74 12.19 -4.76 0.22
CA ILE A 74 13.00 -3.77 0.94
C ILE A 74 12.42 -3.51 2.33
N VAL A 75 11.10 -3.40 2.44
CA VAL A 75 10.39 -3.21 3.71
C VAL A 75 10.59 -4.43 4.61
N ALA A 76 10.46 -5.65 4.08
CA ALA A 76 10.69 -6.88 4.83
C ALA A 76 12.13 -6.97 5.37
N GLU A 77 13.13 -6.63 4.53
CA GLU A 77 14.54 -6.59 4.93
C GLU A 77 14.78 -5.58 6.06
N ALA A 78 14.25 -4.34 5.93
CA ALA A 78 14.40 -3.30 6.95
C ALA A 78 13.72 -3.69 8.28
N LYS A 79 12.54 -4.32 8.22
CA LYS A 79 11.85 -4.88 9.38
C LYS A 79 12.68 -5.97 10.07
N ALA A 80 13.23 -6.90 9.31
CA ALA A 80 14.09 -7.97 9.83
C ALA A 80 15.38 -7.45 10.49
N GLU A 81 15.87 -6.29 10.07
CA GLU A 81 17.00 -5.58 10.69
C GLU A 81 16.61 -4.81 11.96
N GLY A 82 15.34 -4.84 12.37
CA GLY A 82 14.86 -4.19 13.60
C GLY A 82 14.37 -2.75 13.42
N THR A 83 14.22 -2.26 12.18
CA THR A 83 13.60 -0.96 11.93
C THR A 83 12.10 -1.05 12.21
N THR A 84 11.58 -0.19 13.07
CA THR A 84 10.13 0.01 13.21
C THR A 84 9.61 0.75 11.99
N ILE A 85 8.53 0.27 11.38
CA ILE A 85 8.00 0.83 10.14
C ILE A 85 6.55 1.26 10.36
N LEU A 86 6.27 2.53 10.10
CA LEU A 86 4.93 3.10 10.07
C LEU A 86 4.58 3.45 8.62
N ILE A 87 3.51 2.85 8.10
CA ILE A 87 3.10 3.06 6.72
C ILE A 87 1.65 3.54 6.69
N VAL A 88 1.38 4.61 5.94
CA VAL A 88 0.02 5.01 5.58
C VAL A 88 -0.31 4.38 4.25
N LEU A 89 -1.44 3.66 4.19
CA LEU A 89 -1.90 2.92 3.01
C LEU A 89 -3.41 3.14 2.83
N HIS A 90 -3.88 3.13 1.59
CA HIS A 90 -5.30 2.99 1.28
C HIS A 90 -5.69 1.52 1.09
N GLU A 91 -4.77 0.71 0.57
CA GLU A 91 -4.94 -0.72 0.33
C GLU A 91 -3.69 -1.45 0.83
N LEU A 92 -3.87 -2.59 1.48
CA LEU A 92 -2.76 -3.34 2.06
C LEU A 92 -1.83 -3.94 1.00
N GLY A 93 -2.41 -4.50 -0.08
CA GLY A 93 -1.68 -5.08 -1.20
C GLY A 93 -0.52 -5.97 -0.77
N GLU A 94 0.60 -5.83 -1.44
CA GLU A 94 1.82 -6.62 -1.19
C GLU A 94 2.45 -6.38 0.19
N LEU A 95 2.04 -5.33 0.90
CA LEU A 95 2.53 -5.03 2.25
C LEU A 95 1.71 -5.71 3.34
N GLY A 96 0.46 -6.10 3.07
CA GLY A 96 -0.43 -6.71 4.07
C GLY A 96 0.25 -7.82 4.89
N PRO A 97 0.87 -8.84 4.26
CA PRO A 97 1.54 -9.93 4.99
C PRO A 97 2.73 -9.50 5.85
N LEU A 98 3.24 -8.29 5.68
CA LEU A 98 4.38 -7.75 6.43
C LEU A 98 3.97 -6.95 7.67
N LEU A 99 2.69 -6.60 7.77
CA LEU A 99 2.18 -5.78 8.88
C LEU A 99 1.95 -6.64 10.13
N ASP A 100 2.26 -6.06 11.28
CA ASP A 100 1.98 -6.69 12.60
C ASP A 100 0.71 -6.10 13.22
N ARG A 101 0.36 -4.88 12.85
CA ARG A 101 -0.75 -4.11 13.43
C ARG A 101 -1.30 -3.12 12.43
N GLU A 102 -2.60 -2.96 12.45
CA GLU A 102 -3.35 -2.04 11.60
C GLU A 102 -4.16 -1.07 12.46
N LEU A 103 -4.15 0.21 12.07
CA LEU A 103 -4.95 1.27 12.67
C LEU A 103 -5.82 1.90 11.59
N HIS A 104 -7.14 1.88 11.77
CA HIS A 104 -8.03 2.69 10.93
C HIS A 104 -8.34 4.01 11.62
N ILE A 105 -8.24 5.10 10.85
CA ILE A 105 -8.58 6.45 11.30
C ILE A 105 -9.77 6.93 10.48
N SER A 106 -10.88 7.25 11.16
CA SER A 106 -12.09 7.78 10.54
C SER A 106 -12.58 8.99 11.33
N ALA A 107 -12.90 10.07 10.64
CA ALA A 107 -13.37 11.33 11.23
C ALA A 107 -12.50 11.82 12.40
N GLY A 108 -11.18 11.64 12.33
CA GLY A 108 -10.23 12.08 13.37
C GLY A 108 -10.14 11.17 14.59
N HIS A 109 -10.78 10.00 14.56
CA HIS A 109 -10.73 9.01 15.65
C HIS A 109 -10.21 7.66 15.13
N VAL A 110 -9.55 6.91 16.02
CA VAL A 110 -9.19 5.51 15.74
C VAL A 110 -10.47 4.68 15.80
N SER A 111 -10.88 4.11 14.67
CA SER A 111 -12.05 3.24 14.55
C SER A 111 -11.71 1.75 14.66
N TYR A 112 -10.45 1.39 14.40
CA TYR A 112 -9.93 0.04 14.55
C TYR A 112 -8.47 0.09 14.99
N ASP A 113 -8.09 -0.87 15.80
CA ASP A 113 -6.72 -1.10 16.28
C ASP A 113 -6.54 -2.58 16.55
N GLY A 114 -5.80 -3.28 15.69
CA GLY A 114 -5.68 -4.73 15.78
C GLY A 114 -4.76 -5.35 14.74
N PRO A 115 -4.84 -6.69 14.55
CA PRO A 115 -4.10 -7.37 13.48
C PRO A 115 -4.58 -6.91 12.10
N PRO A 116 -3.72 -6.96 11.05
CA PRO A 116 -4.10 -6.53 9.71
C PRO A 116 -5.23 -7.39 9.14
N HIS A 117 -6.17 -6.75 8.43
CA HIS A 117 -7.21 -7.43 7.67
C HIS A 117 -6.62 -7.91 6.34
N ILE A 118 -6.03 -9.10 6.33
CA ILE A 118 -5.55 -9.72 5.10
C ILE A 118 -6.74 -10.42 4.45
N GLU A 119 -7.23 -9.88 3.33
CA GLU A 119 -8.21 -10.58 2.50
C GLU A 119 -7.50 -11.78 1.88
N ASP A 120 -7.88 -12.99 2.30
CA ASP A 120 -7.44 -14.23 1.64
C ASP A 120 -8.15 -14.30 0.27
N ASP A 121 -7.46 -13.98 -0.80
CA ASP A 121 -7.89 -14.07 -2.21
C ASP A 121 -8.20 -15.53 -2.65
N HIS A 122 -8.67 -16.39 -1.76
CA HIS A 122 -8.95 -17.81 -2.00
C HIS A 122 -10.42 -18.21 -1.87
N GLU A 123 -11.37 -17.30 -1.85
CA GLU A 123 -12.75 -17.69 -2.16
C GLU A 123 -12.97 -17.71 -3.66
N GLN A 124 -12.51 -18.81 -4.26
CA GLN A 124 -12.94 -19.25 -5.61
C GLN A 124 -14.47 -19.28 -5.62
N HIS A 125 -15.07 -18.44 -6.44
CA HIS A 125 -16.45 -18.57 -6.87
C HIS A 125 -16.70 -19.97 -7.43
N HIS A 126 -17.10 -20.90 -6.61
CA HIS A 126 -17.86 -22.04 -7.08
C HIS A 126 -19.31 -21.56 -7.24
N GLY A 127 -19.61 -21.16 -8.46
CA GLY A 127 -20.96 -20.93 -8.93
C GLY A 127 -21.77 -22.23 -8.79
N GLY A 128 -22.66 -22.25 -7.82
CA GLY A 128 -23.82 -23.11 -7.78
C GLY A 128 -24.99 -22.33 -8.34
N GLY A 129 -25.28 -22.46 -9.61
CA GLY A 129 -26.50 -21.95 -10.20
C GLY A 129 -27.68 -22.75 -9.68
N ASP A 130 -28.61 -22.07 -9.04
CA ASP A 130 -30.03 -22.51 -9.00
C ASP A 130 -30.89 -21.33 -9.41
N HIS A 131 -31.28 -21.42 -10.68
CA HIS A 131 -32.33 -20.60 -11.25
C HIS A 131 -33.66 -21.01 -10.60
N CYS A 132 -34.13 -20.28 -9.60
CA CYS A 132 -35.54 -20.23 -9.24
C CYS A 132 -36.16 -19.02 -9.92
N HIS A 133 -36.80 -19.26 -11.06
CA HIS A 133 -37.76 -18.33 -11.64
C HIS A 133 -38.97 -18.27 -10.71
N PRO A 134 -39.42 -17.12 -10.21
CA PRO A 134 -40.77 -16.97 -9.71
C PRO A 134 -41.70 -16.80 -10.92
N THR A 135 -42.59 -17.72 -11.07
CA THR A 135 -43.76 -17.64 -11.96
C THR A 135 -44.57 -16.40 -11.59
N ILE A 136 -44.73 -15.51 -12.56
CA ILE A 136 -45.62 -14.35 -12.47
C ILE A 136 -47.03 -14.86 -12.74
N ASP A 137 -47.91 -14.75 -11.76
CA ASP A 137 -49.34 -14.97 -11.88
C ASP A 137 -50.00 -13.70 -12.47
N PRO A 138 -50.65 -13.75 -13.63
CA PRO A 138 -51.31 -12.60 -14.25
C PRO A 138 -52.75 -12.48 -13.78
N GLY A 139 -52.99 -11.97 -12.57
CA GLY A 139 -54.38 -11.82 -12.13
C GLY A 139 -54.56 -11.10 -10.78
N ALA A 140 -54.23 -9.82 -10.72
CA ALA A 140 -54.81 -8.95 -9.70
C ALA A 140 -54.87 -7.52 -10.21
N ALA A 141 -56.10 -7.01 -10.37
CA ALA A 141 -56.43 -5.67 -10.78
C ALA A 141 -56.04 -4.60 -9.73
N PRO A 142 -55.85 -3.33 -10.17
CA PRO A 142 -55.40 -2.26 -9.27
C PRO A 142 -56.59 -1.74 -8.42
N THR A 143 -56.38 -1.63 -7.12
CA THR A 143 -57.24 -0.81 -6.25
C THR A 143 -56.58 0.53 -6.01
N ASP A 144 -57.22 1.52 -6.56
CA ASP A 144 -57.12 2.94 -6.36
C ASP A 144 -57.46 3.33 -4.89
N HIS A 145 -56.61 4.10 -4.23
CA HIS A 145 -56.91 5.02 -3.10
C HIS A 145 -55.58 5.70 -2.76
N GLY A 146 -55.39 6.97 -2.96
CA GLY A 146 -56.15 8.09 -2.47
C GLY A 146 -55.09 9.10 -2.01
N LEU A 147 -55.03 10.25 -2.67
CA LEU A 147 -54.29 11.45 -2.28
C LEU A 147 -54.61 11.86 -0.83
N VAL A 148 -53.58 12.23 -0.03
CA VAL A 148 -53.70 13.36 0.91
C VAL A 148 -52.40 14.16 0.90
N SER A 149 -52.56 15.43 0.54
CA SER A 149 -51.66 16.56 0.68
C SER A 149 -51.57 17.02 2.14
N GLY A 150 -50.47 17.63 2.52
CA GLY A 150 -50.48 18.45 3.73
C GLY A 150 -49.12 18.77 4.33
N ILE A 151 -48.64 19.99 4.02
CA ILE A 151 -47.81 20.96 4.75
C ILE A 151 -46.32 20.58 4.94
#